data_27e733d9eecce38c96cfae2f7bedebd7
#
_entry.id   27e733d9eecce38c96cfae2f7bedebd7
#
_cell.length_a   1.000
_cell.length_b   1.000
_cell.length_c   1.000
_cell.angle_alpha   90.00
_cell.angle_beta   90.00
_cell.angle_gamma   90.00
#
_symmetry.space_group_name_H-M   'P 1'
#
loop_
_entity.id
_entity.type
_entity.pdbx_description
1 polymer ?
#
loop_
_entity_poly.entity_id
_entity_poly.type
_entity_poly.pdbx_seq_one_letter_code
_entity_poly.pdbx_strand_id
1 'polypeptide(L)'
;MQQIAEAVDVTTNGLTDSSYAGSVPTWIRDARKTIRQSDTNFFKVSPIRYWADFLLSLILAYSAATVYLLAPLGSWQQILAFPIAVFWLYRLGSLIHEVCHLGANEMRTFKVAWNLLVGVFTLTPSCFFTRHHRDHHSQRMYGTPEDPEYVANVLEAGNWRSALGYSLFIMAYPVIVFLRFLLAPLTFLHPRIREFVL
;
A
#
# COMPACT_ATOMS: atom_id res chain seq x y z
N MET A 1 13.00 -4.21 1.17
CA MET A 1 13.63 -5.52 1.08
C MET A 1 12.68 -6.60 0.55
N GLN A 2 11.44 -6.65 0.97
CA GLN A 2 10.42 -7.60 0.49
C GLN A 2 10.05 -7.39 -0.97
N GLN A 3 10.03 -6.16 -1.47
CA GLN A 3 9.85 -5.84 -2.90
C GLN A 3 10.88 -6.52 -3.80
N ILE A 4 12.14 -6.63 -3.33
CA ILE A 4 13.19 -7.33 -4.08
C ILE A 4 12.93 -8.84 -4.10
N ALA A 5 12.42 -9.40 -2.99
CA ALA A 5 12.10 -10.82 -2.91
C ALA A 5 10.92 -11.19 -3.81
N GLU A 6 9.89 -10.34 -3.86
CA GLU A 6 8.69 -10.58 -4.66
C GLU A 6 8.91 -10.30 -6.14
N ALA A 7 9.67 -9.26 -6.49
CA ALA A 7 10.16 -9.07 -7.85
C ALA A 7 11.00 -10.28 -8.33
N VAL A 8 11.62 -10.99 -7.39
CA VAL A 8 12.36 -12.22 -7.66
C VAL A 8 11.44 -13.43 -7.85
N ASP A 9 10.32 -13.51 -7.13
CA ASP A 9 9.40 -14.66 -7.17
C ASP A 9 8.41 -14.57 -8.35
N VAL A 10 7.89 -13.39 -8.65
CA VAL A 10 7.06 -13.13 -9.84
C VAL A 10 7.82 -13.45 -11.13
N THR A 11 9.15 -13.23 -11.16
CA THR A 11 9.96 -13.57 -12.32
C THR A 11 10.25 -15.05 -12.50
N THR A 12 10.10 -15.88 -11.46
CA THR A 12 10.35 -17.34 -11.59
C THR A 12 9.10 -18.12 -12.01
N ASN A 13 7.90 -17.66 -11.64
CA ASN A 13 6.64 -18.31 -12.02
C ASN A 13 6.04 -17.79 -13.35
N GLY A 14 6.44 -16.60 -13.80
CA GLY A 14 6.00 -16.00 -15.06
C GLY A 14 6.97 -16.15 -16.23
N LEU A 15 8.19 -16.62 -16.00
CA LEU A 15 9.24 -16.76 -17.03
C LEU A 15 9.15 -18.09 -17.82
N THR A 16 7.97 -18.63 -17.96
CA THR A 16 7.73 -19.59 -19.05
C THR A 16 7.50 -18.90 -20.40
N ASP A 17 7.39 -17.57 -20.41
CA ASP A 17 7.35 -16.80 -21.65
C ASP A 17 8.79 -16.45 -22.08
N SER A 18 9.30 -17.20 -23.03
CA SER A 18 10.69 -17.15 -23.53
C SER A 18 11.11 -15.80 -24.12
N SER A 19 10.16 -14.87 -24.35
CA SER A 19 10.43 -13.57 -24.95
C SER A 19 11.09 -12.55 -24.00
N TYR A 20 10.91 -12.69 -22.68
CA TYR A 20 11.47 -11.77 -21.67
C TYR A 20 12.77 -12.23 -21.01
N ALA A 21 13.12 -13.50 -21.13
CA ALA A 21 14.34 -14.05 -20.54
C ALA A 21 15.64 -13.42 -21.11
N GLY A 22 15.56 -12.82 -22.30
CA GLY A 22 16.68 -12.13 -22.95
C GLY A 22 16.92 -10.69 -22.47
N SER A 23 15.96 -10.05 -21.80
CA SER A 23 16.01 -8.62 -21.47
C SER A 23 16.63 -8.29 -20.10
N VAL A 24 16.68 -9.24 -19.18
CA VAL A 24 17.26 -9.01 -17.85
C VAL A 24 18.79 -9.11 -17.90
N PRO A 25 19.53 -8.02 -17.58
CA PRO A 25 20.99 -8.05 -17.58
C PRO A 25 21.57 -9.19 -16.73
N THR A 26 22.66 -9.78 -17.21
CA THR A 26 23.30 -10.93 -16.54
C THR A 26 23.66 -10.64 -15.09
N TRP A 27 24.17 -9.45 -14.82
CA TRP A 27 24.55 -9.04 -13.45
C TRP A 27 23.36 -9.03 -12.48
N ILE A 28 22.14 -8.71 -12.94
CA ILE A 28 20.94 -8.78 -12.09
C ILE A 28 20.61 -10.23 -11.75
N ARG A 29 20.71 -11.14 -12.73
CA ARG A 29 20.49 -12.58 -12.51
C ARG A 29 21.51 -13.15 -11.54
N ASP A 30 22.78 -12.78 -11.70
CA ASP A 30 23.86 -13.24 -10.85
C ASP A 30 23.74 -12.68 -9.43
N ALA A 31 23.40 -11.40 -9.27
CA ALA A 31 23.13 -10.80 -7.98
C ALA A 31 21.98 -11.49 -7.25
N ARG A 32 20.86 -11.76 -7.95
CA ARG A 32 19.72 -12.50 -7.38
C ARG A 32 20.11 -13.91 -6.93
N LYS A 33 20.89 -14.62 -7.73
CA LYS A 33 21.38 -15.96 -7.40
C LYS A 33 22.27 -15.93 -6.17
N THR A 34 23.21 -14.98 -6.11
CA THR A 34 24.13 -14.82 -4.97
C THR A 34 23.37 -14.51 -3.68
N ILE A 35 22.40 -13.59 -3.72
CA ILE A 35 21.59 -13.25 -2.54
C ILE A 35 20.78 -14.45 -2.05
N ARG A 36 20.18 -15.24 -2.96
CA ARG A 36 19.44 -16.45 -2.60
C ARG A 36 20.34 -17.54 -2.00
N GLN A 37 21.58 -17.61 -2.41
CA GLN A 37 22.55 -18.61 -1.92
C GLN A 37 23.21 -18.18 -0.60
N SER A 38 23.37 -16.88 -0.36
CA SER A 38 24.09 -16.38 0.82
C SER A 38 23.26 -16.44 2.10
N ASP A 39 21.94 -16.18 2.04
CA ASP A 39 21.07 -16.24 3.22
C ASP A 39 19.63 -16.57 2.85
N THR A 40 19.25 -17.83 3.05
CA THR A 40 17.85 -18.29 2.82
C THR A 40 16.85 -17.69 3.82
N ASN A 41 17.32 -17.12 4.94
CA ASN A 41 16.44 -16.50 5.94
C ASN A 41 16.24 -15.02 5.70
N PHE A 42 17.05 -14.38 4.85
CA PHE A 42 16.97 -12.96 4.55
C PHE A 42 15.59 -12.52 4.05
N PHE A 43 14.94 -13.38 3.28
CA PHE A 43 13.62 -13.13 2.69
C PHE A 43 12.45 -13.66 3.54
N LYS A 44 12.72 -14.29 4.68
CA LYS A 44 11.65 -14.79 5.53
C LYS A 44 10.97 -13.66 6.28
N VAL A 45 9.64 -13.66 6.22
CA VAL A 45 8.81 -12.77 7.02
C VAL A 45 9.06 -13.03 8.50
N SER A 46 9.37 -11.98 9.24
CA SER A 46 9.53 -12.04 10.69
C SER A 46 8.25 -11.58 11.41
N PRO A 47 7.43 -12.49 11.95
CA PRO A 47 6.19 -12.11 12.62
C PRO A 47 6.43 -11.12 13.77
N ILE A 48 7.52 -11.29 14.51
CA ILE A 48 7.85 -10.41 15.64
C ILE A 48 8.07 -8.97 15.18
N ARG A 49 8.80 -8.76 14.08
CA ARG A 49 9.04 -7.42 13.53
C ARG A 49 7.76 -6.77 13.03
N TYR A 50 6.91 -7.52 12.35
CA TYR A 50 5.62 -7.03 11.85
C TYR A 50 4.70 -6.62 13.00
N TRP A 51 4.57 -7.47 14.01
CA TRP A 51 3.74 -7.15 15.16
C TRP A 51 4.31 -6.00 16.00
N ALA A 52 5.62 -5.94 16.22
CA ALA A 52 6.24 -4.86 16.96
C ALA A 52 6.07 -3.50 16.25
N ASP A 53 6.31 -3.44 14.95
CA ASP A 53 6.12 -2.23 14.14
C ASP A 53 4.65 -1.80 14.14
N PHE A 54 3.74 -2.75 13.92
CA PHE A 54 2.29 -2.48 13.93
C PHE A 54 1.80 -1.94 15.27
N LEU A 55 2.12 -2.61 16.37
CA LEU A 55 1.65 -2.22 17.70
C LEU A 55 2.26 -0.88 18.13
N LEU A 56 3.54 -0.67 17.88
CA LEU A 56 4.20 0.61 18.15
C LEU A 56 3.53 1.73 17.36
N SER A 57 3.36 1.54 16.06
CA SER A 57 2.73 2.52 15.19
C SER A 57 1.27 2.80 15.59
N LEU A 58 0.52 1.76 15.96
CA LEU A 58 -0.87 1.87 16.41
C LEU A 58 -0.99 2.72 17.68
N ILE A 59 -0.17 2.41 18.68
CA ILE A 59 -0.17 3.14 19.96
C ILE A 59 0.19 4.60 19.73
N LEU A 60 1.27 4.88 19.01
CA LEU A 60 1.74 6.24 18.79
C LEU A 60 0.78 7.05 17.92
N ALA A 61 0.24 6.45 16.86
CA ALA A 61 -0.74 7.09 15.97
C ALA A 61 -2.00 7.49 16.74
N TYR A 62 -2.61 6.55 17.43
CA TYR A 62 -3.89 6.79 18.09
C TYR A 62 -3.73 7.65 19.34
N SER A 63 -2.64 7.52 20.09
CA SER A 63 -2.37 8.42 21.21
C SER A 63 -2.18 9.86 20.74
N ALA A 64 -1.36 10.08 19.70
CA ALA A 64 -1.15 11.42 19.15
C ALA A 64 -2.43 12.01 18.53
N ALA A 65 -3.21 11.18 17.79
CA ALA A 65 -4.49 11.61 17.25
C ALA A 65 -5.49 11.97 18.36
N THR A 66 -5.54 11.21 19.42
CA THR A 66 -6.39 11.51 20.60
C THR A 66 -5.99 12.83 21.25
N VAL A 67 -4.70 13.05 21.47
CA VAL A 67 -4.20 14.34 22.00
C VAL A 67 -4.58 15.47 21.06
N TYR A 68 -4.39 15.33 19.76
CA TYR A 68 -4.75 16.33 18.76
C TYR A 68 -6.24 16.71 18.81
N LEU A 69 -7.12 15.71 18.94
CA LEU A 69 -8.57 15.89 18.93
C LEU A 69 -9.11 16.47 20.24
N LEU A 70 -8.48 16.13 21.37
CA LEU A 70 -8.97 16.54 22.69
C LEU A 70 -8.30 17.81 23.23
N ALA A 71 -7.15 18.19 22.69
CA ALA A 71 -6.44 19.40 23.12
C ALA A 71 -7.23 20.66 22.71
N PRO A 72 -7.15 21.74 23.49
CA PRO A 72 -7.76 23.01 23.13
C PRO A 72 -7.27 23.51 21.76
N LEU A 73 -8.18 24.10 20.99
CA LEU A 73 -7.87 24.59 19.65
C LEU A 73 -6.73 25.62 19.68
N GLY A 74 -5.70 25.38 18.87
CA GLY A 74 -4.51 26.24 18.77
C GLY A 74 -3.52 26.08 19.92
N SER A 75 -3.76 25.16 20.87
CA SER A 75 -2.80 24.90 21.95
C SER A 75 -1.51 24.27 21.45
N TRP A 76 -0.42 24.45 22.22
CA TRP A 76 0.87 23.85 21.88
C TRP A 76 0.82 22.32 21.82
N GLN A 77 -0.02 21.68 22.66
CA GLN A 77 -0.28 20.25 22.62
C GLN A 77 -0.85 19.82 21.27
N GLN A 78 -1.85 20.54 20.76
CA GLN A 78 -2.47 20.28 19.46
C GLN A 78 -1.46 20.46 18.33
N ILE A 79 -0.67 21.55 18.38
CA ILE A 79 0.35 21.85 17.35
C ILE A 79 1.43 20.75 17.29
N LEU A 80 1.89 20.26 18.44
CA LEU A 80 2.89 19.18 18.49
C LEU A 80 2.30 17.82 18.16
N ALA A 81 1.07 17.53 18.59
CA ALA A 81 0.43 16.24 18.33
C ALA A 81 0.13 16.04 16.84
N PHE A 82 -0.15 17.12 16.10
CA PHE A 82 -0.49 17.04 14.67
C PHE A 82 0.57 16.33 13.82
N PRO A 83 1.81 16.80 13.74
CA PRO A 83 2.84 16.14 12.92
C PRO A 83 3.16 14.72 13.40
N ILE A 84 3.09 14.47 14.70
CA ILE A 84 3.30 13.13 15.27
C ILE A 84 2.16 12.18 14.81
N ALA A 85 0.92 12.64 14.92
CA ALA A 85 -0.24 11.87 14.47
C ALA A 85 -0.16 11.59 12.96
N VAL A 86 0.13 12.60 12.14
CA VAL A 86 0.26 12.46 10.69
C VAL A 86 1.34 11.43 10.33
N PHE A 87 2.52 11.53 10.93
CA PHE A 87 3.62 10.61 10.66
C PHE A 87 3.26 9.15 11.00
N TRP A 88 2.73 8.92 12.19
CA TRP A 88 2.43 7.57 12.64
C TRP A 88 1.16 6.97 12.01
N LEU A 89 0.15 7.79 11.69
CA LEU A 89 -1.00 7.36 10.89
C LEU A 89 -0.56 6.98 9.46
N TYR A 90 0.32 7.77 8.86
CA TYR A 90 0.91 7.44 7.56
C TYR A 90 1.70 6.13 7.63
N ARG A 91 2.57 5.97 8.64
CA ARG A 91 3.32 4.72 8.85
C ARG A 91 2.39 3.53 9.03
N LEU A 92 1.34 3.69 9.83
CA LEU A 92 0.35 2.66 10.10
C LEU A 92 -0.44 2.29 8.83
N GLY A 93 -0.84 3.29 8.05
CA GLY A 93 -1.50 3.10 6.76
C GLY A 93 -0.60 2.41 5.73
N SER A 94 0.68 2.78 5.66
CA SER A 94 1.64 2.20 4.71
C SER A 94 1.85 0.69 4.90
N LEU A 95 1.50 0.12 6.06
CA LEU A 95 1.51 -1.33 6.27
C LEU A 95 0.48 -2.09 5.40
N ILE A 96 -0.44 -1.38 4.73
CA ILE A 96 -1.33 -2.00 3.73
C ILE A 96 -0.52 -2.68 2.63
N HIS A 97 0.58 -2.07 2.21
CA HIS A 97 1.51 -2.61 1.24
C HIS A 97 2.01 -3.99 1.68
N GLU A 98 2.50 -4.08 2.92
CA GLU A 98 2.98 -5.34 3.48
C GLU A 98 1.85 -6.38 3.59
N VAL A 99 0.66 -5.96 4.04
CA VAL A 99 -0.53 -6.83 4.12
C VAL A 99 -0.90 -7.43 2.76
N CYS A 100 -0.78 -6.66 1.68
CA CYS A 100 -1.09 -7.11 0.32
C CYS A 100 -0.09 -8.12 -0.22
N HIS A 101 1.17 -8.04 0.24
CA HIS A 101 2.24 -8.94 -0.19
C HIS A 101 2.33 -10.25 0.61
N LEU A 102 1.72 -10.30 1.80
CA LEU A 102 1.67 -11.54 2.58
C LEU A 102 0.83 -12.62 1.87
N GLY A 103 1.36 -13.83 1.82
CA GLY A 103 0.66 -15.00 1.26
C GLY A 103 -0.70 -15.24 1.89
N ALA A 104 -1.62 -15.93 1.19
CA ALA A 104 -3.01 -16.10 1.64
C ALA A 104 -3.10 -16.66 3.08
N ASN A 105 -2.24 -17.61 3.42
CA ASN A 105 -2.21 -18.27 4.73
C ASN A 105 -1.19 -17.67 5.71
N GLU A 106 -0.40 -16.70 5.25
CA GLU A 106 0.66 -16.10 6.03
C GLU A 106 0.11 -15.01 6.93
N MET A 107 0.50 -15.02 8.20
CA MET A 107 0.15 -14.02 9.21
C MET A 107 -1.34 -13.60 9.22
N ARG A 108 -2.25 -14.56 9.15
CA ARG A 108 -3.72 -14.28 9.06
C ARG A 108 -4.21 -13.35 10.17
N THR A 109 -3.80 -13.58 11.42
CA THR A 109 -4.19 -12.74 12.57
C THR A 109 -3.71 -11.31 12.42
N PHE A 110 -2.49 -11.11 11.92
CA PHE A 110 -1.97 -9.78 11.62
C PHE A 110 -2.80 -9.06 10.55
N LYS A 111 -3.12 -9.74 9.45
CA LYS A 111 -3.97 -9.17 8.38
C LYS A 111 -5.36 -8.79 8.89
N VAL A 112 -5.96 -9.63 9.72
CA VAL A 112 -7.26 -9.33 10.33
C VAL A 112 -7.15 -8.17 11.29
N ALA A 113 -6.15 -8.15 12.19
CA ALA A 113 -5.93 -7.06 13.12
C ALA A 113 -5.70 -5.73 12.41
N TRP A 114 -4.85 -5.72 11.37
CA TRP A 114 -4.61 -4.51 10.58
C TRP A 114 -5.90 -4.02 9.90
N ASN A 115 -6.65 -4.91 9.24
CA ASN A 115 -7.90 -4.53 8.58
C ASN A 115 -8.94 -3.96 9.54
N LEU A 116 -9.09 -4.56 10.72
CA LEU A 116 -10.07 -4.09 11.71
C LEU A 116 -9.64 -2.79 12.39
N LEU A 117 -8.37 -2.69 12.79
CA LEU A 117 -7.87 -1.56 13.59
C LEU A 117 -7.39 -0.37 12.74
N VAL A 118 -7.12 -0.58 11.45
CA VAL A 118 -6.64 0.46 10.55
C VAL A 118 -7.51 0.55 9.31
N GLY A 119 -7.59 -0.53 8.53
CA GLY A 119 -8.25 -0.53 7.23
C GLY A 119 -9.68 -0.04 7.28
N VAL A 120 -10.47 -0.45 8.28
CA VAL A 120 -11.85 0.02 8.46
C VAL A 120 -11.89 1.49 8.87
N PHE A 121 -11.03 1.91 9.80
CA PHE A 121 -11.00 3.30 10.27
C PHE A 121 -10.51 4.28 9.20
N THR A 122 -9.59 3.86 8.35
CA THR A 122 -9.09 4.69 7.23
C THR A 122 -9.93 4.52 5.96
N LEU A 123 -11.00 3.69 6.00
CA LEU A 123 -11.86 3.35 4.86
C LEU A 123 -11.10 2.69 3.69
N THR A 124 -9.96 2.08 3.98
CA THR A 124 -9.08 1.42 3.00
C THR A 124 -8.74 -0.02 3.42
N PRO A 125 -9.75 -0.89 3.64
CA PRO A 125 -9.45 -2.29 3.95
C PRO A 125 -8.68 -2.93 2.79
N SER A 126 -7.72 -3.81 3.13
CA SER A 126 -6.77 -4.37 2.15
C SER A 126 -7.43 -5.12 1.00
N CYS A 127 -8.65 -5.63 1.17
CA CYS A 127 -9.39 -6.30 0.10
C CYS A 127 -9.68 -5.40 -1.11
N PHE A 128 -9.81 -4.08 -0.92
CA PHE A 128 -10.00 -3.14 -2.02
C PHE A 128 -8.69 -2.74 -2.70
N PHE A 129 -7.57 -2.92 -2.02
CA PHE A 129 -6.26 -2.50 -2.50
C PHE A 129 -5.44 -3.66 -3.08
N THR A 130 -5.58 -4.88 -2.55
CA THR A 130 -4.69 -6.01 -2.87
C THR A 130 -4.62 -6.34 -4.37
N ARG A 131 -5.76 -6.35 -5.08
CA ARG A 131 -5.77 -6.71 -6.50
C ARG A 131 -5.04 -5.67 -7.33
N HIS A 132 -5.45 -4.43 -7.21
CA HIS A 132 -4.91 -3.30 -7.96
C HIS A 132 -3.41 -3.08 -7.67
N HIS A 133 -2.99 -3.23 -6.41
CA HIS A 133 -1.58 -3.16 -6.04
C HIS A 133 -0.74 -4.31 -6.63
N ARG A 134 -1.28 -5.52 -6.72
CA ARG A 134 -0.61 -6.63 -7.40
C ARG A 134 -0.51 -6.43 -8.91
N ASP A 135 -1.54 -5.86 -9.52
CA ASP A 135 -1.53 -5.52 -10.93
C ASP A 135 -0.45 -4.45 -11.22
N HIS A 136 -0.32 -3.44 -10.34
CA HIS A 136 0.78 -2.47 -10.37
C HIS A 136 2.16 -3.13 -10.33
N HIS A 137 2.37 -4.18 -9.53
CA HIS A 137 3.65 -4.91 -9.49
C HIS A 137 3.86 -5.87 -10.66
N SER A 138 2.89 -6.04 -11.55
CA SER A 138 3.07 -6.91 -12.72
C SER A 138 4.01 -6.26 -13.74
N GLN A 139 4.92 -7.03 -14.33
CA GLN A 139 5.84 -6.53 -15.36
C GLN A 139 5.10 -5.97 -16.59
N ARG A 140 3.88 -6.43 -16.83
CA ARG A 140 3.06 -5.99 -17.95
C ARG A 140 2.49 -4.59 -17.74
N MET A 141 2.13 -4.25 -16.50
CA MET A 141 1.40 -3.01 -16.21
C MET A 141 2.30 -1.93 -15.62
N TYR A 142 3.34 -2.32 -14.86
CA TYR A 142 4.19 -1.37 -14.14
C TYR A 142 4.74 -0.26 -15.02
N GLY A 143 4.41 0.99 -14.67
CA GLY A 143 4.89 2.18 -15.36
C GLY A 143 4.26 2.42 -16.73
N THR A 144 3.19 1.70 -17.09
CA THR A 144 2.41 1.93 -18.32
C THR A 144 1.12 2.71 -18.01
N PRO A 145 0.43 3.26 -19.01
CA PRO A 145 -0.88 3.90 -18.80
C PRO A 145 -1.96 2.98 -18.22
N GLU A 146 -1.81 1.67 -18.37
CA GLU A 146 -2.71 0.64 -17.80
C GLU A 146 -2.41 0.31 -16.35
N ASP A 147 -1.28 0.78 -15.82
CA ASP A 147 -0.92 0.62 -14.42
C ASP A 147 -1.93 1.35 -13.52
N PRO A 148 -2.64 0.65 -12.61
CA PRO A 148 -3.66 1.27 -11.78
C PRO A 148 -3.12 2.32 -10.80
N GLU A 149 -1.80 2.34 -10.56
CA GLU A 149 -1.13 3.34 -9.72
C GLU A 149 -0.38 4.40 -10.56
N TYR A 150 -0.54 4.39 -11.89
CA TYR A 150 0.11 5.35 -12.78
C TYR A 150 -0.54 6.74 -12.70
N VAL A 151 0.24 7.71 -12.30
CA VAL A 151 -0.19 9.10 -12.15
C VAL A 151 0.39 9.96 -13.29
N ALA A 152 -0.15 9.75 -14.49
CA ALA A 152 0.30 10.41 -15.73
C ALA A 152 0.41 11.94 -15.58
N ASN A 153 -0.60 12.57 -14.99
CA ASN A 153 -0.64 14.02 -14.82
C ASN A 153 0.51 14.60 -13.98
N VAL A 154 1.09 13.81 -13.08
CA VAL A 154 2.21 14.25 -12.24
C VAL A 154 3.55 13.96 -12.91
N LEU A 155 3.65 12.78 -13.56
CA LEU A 155 4.89 12.30 -14.14
C LEU A 155 5.19 12.94 -15.52
N GLU A 156 4.16 13.20 -16.33
CA GLU A 156 4.33 13.65 -17.72
C GLU A 156 4.27 15.16 -17.89
N ALA A 157 3.50 15.86 -17.08
CA ALA A 157 3.19 17.25 -17.38
C ALA A 157 4.20 18.27 -16.83
N GLY A 158 4.93 17.97 -15.76
CA GLY A 158 6.00 18.82 -15.17
C GLY A 158 5.64 20.29 -14.95
N ASN A 159 4.32 20.63 -14.92
CA ASN A 159 3.86 22.01 -14.82
C ASN A 159 2.99 22.25 -13.57
N TRP A 160 2.89 23.52 -13.16
CA TRP A 160 2.18 23.92 -11.94
C TRP A 160 0.68 23.55 -11.96
N ARG A 161 0.03 23.50 -13.13
CA ARG A 161 -1.40 23.15 -13.26
C ARG A 161 -1.64 21.69 -12.90
N SER A 162 -0.76 20.81 -13.34
CA SER A 162 -0.81 19.38 -13.00
C SER A 162 -0.52 19.16 -11.52
N ALA A 163 0.44 19.90 -10.95
CA ALA A 163 0.72 19.85 -9.52
C ALA A 163 -0.49 20.33 -8.70
N LEU A 164 -1.15 21.42 -9.13
CA LEU A 164 -2.37 21.92 -8.49
C LEU A 164 -3.52 20.92 -8.62
N GLY A 165 -3.75 20.37 -9.80
CA GLY A 165 -4.79 19.36 -10.04
C GLY A 165 -4.59 18.12 -9.17
N TYR A 166 -3.37 17.63 -9.06
CA TYR A 166 -3.01 16.53 -8.18
C TYR A 166 -3.21 16.87 -6.69
N SER A 167 -2.82 18.07 -6.28
CA SER A 167 -3.03 18.52 -4.90
C SER A 167 -4.52 18.58 -4.55
N LEU A 168 -5.35 19.11 -5.46
CA LEU A 168 -6.82 19.13 -5.28
C LEU A 168 -7.41 17.72 -5.25
N PHE A 169 -6.92 16.81 -6.10
CA PHE A 169 -7.32 15.41 -6.07
C PHE A 169 -6.98 14.75 -4.73
N ILE A 170 -5.75 14.93 -4.22
CA ILE A 170 -5.35 14.40 -2.91
C ILE A 170 -6.21 14.97 -1.79
N MET A 171 -6.56 16.25 -1.83
CA MET A 171 -7.49 16.86 -0.84
C MET A 171 -8.90 16.28 -0.94
N ALA A 172 -9.39 16.00 -2.14
CA ALA A 172 -10.71 15.40 -2.36
C ALA A 172 -10.72 13.88 -2.09
N TYR A 173 -9.56 13.21 -2.12
CA TYR A 173 -9.43 11.76 -2.02
C TYR A 173 -10.11 11.14 -0.79
N PRO A 174 -10.01 11.70 0.43
CA PRO A 174 -10.73 11.18 1.60
C PRO A 174 -12.25 11.15 1.41
N VAL A 175 -12.81 12.18 0.75
CA VAL A 175 -14.24 12.23 0.44
C VAL A 175 -14.62 11.18 -0.59
N ILE A 176 -13.82 11.03 -1.63
CA ILE A 176 -14.01 10.02 -2.68
C ILE A 176 -13.98 8.62 -2.08
N VAL A 177 -13.01 8.32 -1.23
CA VAL A 177 -12.89 7.02 -0.55
C VAL A 177 -14.07 6.77 0.38
N PHE A 178 -14.52 7.79 1.13
CA PHE A 178 -15.68 7.70 1.98
C PHE A 178 -16.95 7.38 1.18
N LEU A 179 -17.20 8.10 0.09
CA LEU A 179 -18.35 7.84 -0.79
C LEU A 179 -18.29 6.44 -1.40
N ARG A 180 -17.11 6.02 -1.87
CA ARG A 180 -16.89 4.66 -2.38
C ARG A 180 -17.20 3.60 -1.32
N PHE A 181 -16.77 3.83 -0.07
CA PHE A 181 -17.05 2.92 1.03
C PHE A 181 -18.55 2.82 1.33
N LEU A 182 -19.29 3.95 1.32
CA LEU A 182 -20.74 3.96 1.47
C LEU A 182 -21.47 3.23 0.33
N LEU A 183 -20.96 3.36 -0.89
CA LEU A 183 -21.54 2.72 -2.08
C LEU A 183 -21.15 1.25 -2.22
N ALA A 184 -20.07 0.81 -1.57
CA ALA A 184 -19.58 -0.57 -1.68
C ALA A 184 -20.65 -1.65 -1.39
N PRO A 185 -21.54 -1.54 -0.40
CA PRO A 185 -22.60 -2.52 -0.20
C PRO A 185 -23.55 -2.66 -1.39
N LEU A 186 -23.76 -1.59 -2.16
CA LEU A 186 -24.62 -1.62 -3.35
C LEU A 186 -24.06 -2.48 -4.48
N THR A 187 -22.76 -2.73 -4.47
CA THR A 187 -22.08 -3.60 -5.46
C THR A 187 -22.53 -5.06 -5.39
N PHE A 188 -23.11 -5.47 -4.25
CA PHE A 188 -23.70 -6.80 -4.08
C PHE A 188 -25.10 -6.93 -4.71
N LEU A 189 -25.75 -5.80 -4.99
CA LEU A 189 -27.12 -5.78 -5.52
C LEU A 189 -27.17 -5.98 -7.03
N HIS A 190 -26.16 -5.50 -7.76
CA HIS A 190 -26.18 -5.60 -9.23
C HIS A 190 -24.77 -5.54 -9.84
N PRO A 191 -24.44 -6.41 -10.83
CA PRO A 191 -23.11 -6.45 -11.47
C PRO A 191 -22.66 -5.11 -12.07
N ARG A 192 -23.55 -4.35 -12.71
CA ARG A 192 -23.22 -3.04 -13.30
C ARG A 192 -22.81 -2.01 -12.25
N ILE A 193 -23.44 -2.04 -11.07
CA ILE A 193 -23.05 -1.16 -9.96
C ILE A 193 -21.64 -1.52 -9.48
N ARG A 194 -21.33 -2.81 -9.47
CA ARG A 194 -20.02 -3.31 -9.11
C ARG A 194 -18.92 -2.82 -10.06
N GLU A 195 -19.16 -2.86 -11.37
CA GLU A 195 -18.22 -2.36 -12.38
C GLU A 195 -17.98 -0.84 -12.29
N PHE A 196 -18.97 -0.10 -11.82
CA PHE A 196 -18.88 1.36 -11.66
C PHE A 196 -18.17 1.77 -10.36
N VAL A 197 -18.32 1.00 -9.27
CA VAL A 197 -17.81 1.37 -7.93
C VAL A 197 -16.44 0.75 -7.64
N LEU A 198 -16.14 -0.41 -8.19
CA LEU A 198 -14.88 -1.14 -7.99
C LEU A 198 -13.95 -1.00 -9.19
#